data_a20eb1aac5391e6f0d0d8be120c89ff8
#
_entry.id   a20eb1aac5391e6f0d0d8be120c89ff8
#
_cell.length_a   1.000
_cell.length_b   1.000
_cell.length_c   1.000
_cell.angle_alpha   90.00
_cell.angle_beta   90.00
_cell.angle_gamma   90.00
#
_symmetry.space_group_name_H-M   'P 1'
#
loop_
_entity.id
_entity.type
_entity.pdbx_description
1 polymer ?
#
loop_
_entity_poly.entity_id
_entity_poly.type
_entity_poly.pdbx_seq_one_letter_code
_entity_poly.pdbx_strand_id
1 'polypeptide(L)'
;MERPIIFSGPMVRAILSGNKTQTRRVVKKKLYFPTDPGIGYAVEKGRIKCPYGVPGDRLWVRETCVRFTGITFEGGPWPVCGWKGPKHNQNPYQALLPKAGNENHIEKLNNAAACVTVPSIFMPRWASRINLEITAVRVERLQDISRSDAHAEGLHPGANGLEQACGRSWGNAQLAFQALWDSINSKKHPWKDNPWVWVISFSRIEP
;
A
#
# COMPACT_ATOMS: atom_id res chain seq x y z
N MET A 1 -9.79 -9.79 -12.36
CA MET A 1 -8.44 -10.40 -12.19
C MET A 1 -7.89 -9.99 -10.82
N GLU A 2 -6.96 -10.76 -10.21
CA GLU A 2 -6.42 -10.41 -8.88
C GLU A 2 -4.89 -10.25 -8.94
N ARG A 3 -4.35 -9.17 -8.32
CA ARG A 3 -2.92 -8.83 -8.40
C ARG A 3 -2.37 -8.34 -7.05
N PRO A 4 -1.07 -8.56 -6.76
CA PRO A 4 -0.45 -8.04 -5.56
C PRO A 4 -0.14 -6.55 -5.67
N ILE A 5 -0.29 -5.83 -4.55
CA ILE A 5 0.19 -4.47 -4.39
C ILE A 5 0.91 -4.31 -3.05
N ILE A 6 2.03 -3.60 -3.03
CA ILE A 6 2.84 -3.39 -1.83
C ILE A 6 2.51 -2.03 -1.22
N PHE A 7 2.24 -2.01 0.09
CA PHE A 7 2.12 -0.80 0.89
C PHE A 7 3.05 -0.85 2.11
N SER A 8 3.52 0.32 2.51
CA SER A 8 4.25 0.49 3.77
C SER A 8 3.30 0.42 4.98
N GLY A 9 3.83 0.16 6.17
CA GLY A 9 3.03 0.07 7.39
C GLY A 9 2.08 1.27 7.63
N PRO A 10 2.56 2.53 7.53
CA PRO A 10 1.68 3.70 7.63
C PRO A 10 0.54 3.70 6.60
N MET A 11 0.82 3.33 5.34
CA MET A 11 -0.19 3.24 4.29
C MET A 11 -1.22 2.14 4.58
N VAL A 12 -0.77 0.99 5.10
CA VAL A 12 -1.66 -0.10 5.52
C VAL A 12 -2.59 0.37 6.64
N ARG A 13 -2.08 1.09 7.65
CA ARG A 13 -2.93 1.67 8.71
C ARG A 13 -3.96 2.63 8.14
N ALA A 14 -3.56 3.50 7.20
CA ALA A 14 -4.47 4.43 6.53
C ALA A 14 -5.56 3.73 5.70
N ILE A 15 -5.25 2.59 5.07
CA ILE A 15 -6.26 1.75 4.39
C ILE A 15 -7.24 1.13 5.40
N LEU A 16 -6.72 0.58 6.50
CA LEU A 16 -7.55 -0.06 7.53
C LEU A 16 -8.49 0.94 8.22
N SER A 17 -8.06 2.19 8.40
CA SER A 17 -8.89 3.27 8.95
C SER A 17 -9.82 3.93 7.93
N GLY A 18 -9.81 3.48 6.65
CA GLY A 18 -10.63 4.08 5.59
C GLY A 18 -10.09 5.40 5.02
N ASN A 19 -8.96 5.88 5.54
CA ASN A 19 -8.38 7.17 5.17
C ASN A 19 -7.63 7.15 3.84
N LYS A 20 -7.17 5.98 3.38
CA LYS A 20 -6.49 5.84 2.11
C LYS A 20 -7.32 5.05 1.12
N THR A 21 -7.77 5.72 0.08
CA THR A 21 -8.62 5.17 -1.00
C THR A 21 -7.99 5.32 -2.38
N GLN A 22 -6.78 5.88 -2.47
CA GLN A 22 -6.08 6.11 -3.72
C GLN A 22 -4.58 5.84 -3.57
N THR A 23 -3.91 5.48 -4.66
CA THR A 23 -2.44 5.37 -4.70
C THR A 23 -1.88 5.76 -6.05
N ARG A 24 -0.73 6.46 -6.04
CA ARG A 24 0.03 6.84 -7.23
C ARG A 24 1.20 5.90 -7.46
N ARG A 25 1.38 5.47 -8.71
CA ARG A 25 2.48 4.58 -9.13
C ARG A 25 3.09 5.09 -10.43
N VAL A 26 4.40 5.24 -10.48
CA VAL A 26 5.10 5.74 -11.68
C VAL A 26 4.83 4.87 -12.89
N VAL A 27 4.55 5.49 -14.02
CA VAL A 27 4.42 4.83 -15.34
C VAL A 27 5.81 4.45 -15.81
N LYS A 28 6.15 3.16 -15.76
CA LYS A 28 7.52 2.67 -16.05
C LYS A 28 7.91 2.68 -17.53
N LYS A 29 6.95 2.78 -18.45
CA LYS A 29 7.27 2.83 -19.88
C LYS A 29 7.66 4.26 -20.26
N LYS A 30 8.86 4.43 -20.81
CA LYS A 30 9.23 5.63 -21.57
C LYS A 30 8.37 5.65 -22.84
N LEU A 31 7.23 6.31 -22.75
CA LEU A 31 6.42 6.58 -23.91
C LEU A 31 6.92 7.87 -24.50
N TYR A 32 7.71 7.74 -25.53
CA TYR A 32 8.13 8.87 -26.32
C TYR A 32 7.00 9.22 -27.27
N PHE A 33 6.28 10.26 -26.96
CA PHE A 33 5.40 10.93 -27.90
C PHE A 33 5.96 12.33 -28.15
N PRO A 34 6.41 12.64 -29.38
CA PRO A 34 7.00 13.93 -29.69
C PRO A 34 6.01 15.09 -29.62
N THR A 35 4.72 14.82 -29.60
CA THR A 35 3.65 15.83 -29.57
C THR A 35 2.62 15.40 -28.54
N ASP A 36 2.41 16.25 -27.52
CA ASP A 36 1.36 16.05 -26.53
C ASP A 36 -0.02 16.08 -27.21
N PRO A 37 -0.74 15.00 -27.14
CA PRO A 37 -1.76 14.72 -26.17
C PRO A 37 -1.48 13.48 -25.32
N GLY A 38 -0.23 13.22 -25.09
CA GLY A 38 0.33 12.50 -23.98
C GLY A 38 -0.13 11.06 -23.73
N ILE A 39 0.41 10.57 -22.63
CA ILE A 39 0.13 9.25 -22.05
C ILE A 39 -1.37 9.05 -21.81
N GLY A 40 -2.13 10.10 -21.43
CA GLY A 40 -3.57 10.03 -21.25
C GLY A 40 -4.30 9.48 -22.48
N TYR A 41 -4.02 10.04 -23.65
CA TYR A 41 -4.59 9.58 -24.92
C TYR A 41 -4.23 8.12 -25.24
N ALA A 42 -2.97 7.73 -24.98
CA ALA A 42 -2.55 6.36 -25.24
C ALA A 42 -3.21 5.34 -24.28
N VAL A 43 -3.54 5.76 -23.06
CA VAL A 43 -4.33 4.96 -22.11
C VAL A 43 -5.77 4.84 -22.58
N GLU A 44 -6.42 5.95 -22.94
CA GLU A 44 -7.80 5.97 -23.45
C GLU A 44 -7.97 5.10 -24.69
N LYS A 45 -6.99 5.12 -25.62
CA LYS A 45 -6.99 4.27 -26.80
C LYS A 45 -6.52 2.82 -26.53
N GLY A 46 -6.35 2.44 -25.24
CA GLY A 46 -5.97 1.07 -24.87
C GLY A 46 -4.56 0.64 -25.28
N ARG A 47 -3.73 1.57 -25.79
CA ARG A 47 -2.33 1.29 -26.20
C ARG A 47 -1.44 1.02 -24.99
N ILE A 48 -1.81 1.56 -23.83
CA ILE A 48 -1.11 1.37 -22.57
C ILE A 48 -2.11 0.90 -21.53
N LYS A 49 -1.82 -0.25 -20.94
CA LYS A 49 -2.65 -0.82 -19.88
C LYS A 49 -1.97 -0.64 -18.52
N CYS A 50 -2.78 -0.30 -17.52
CA CYS A 50 -2.32 -0.25 -16.14
C CYS A 50 -1.84 -1.64 -15.69
N PRO A 51 -0.61 -1.77 -15.18
CA PRO A 51 -0.10 -3.06 -14.71
C PRO A 51 -0.82 -3.57 -13.47
N TYR A 52 -1.54 -2.69 -12.78
CA TYR A 52 -2.30 -3.05 -11.57
C TYR A 52 -3.71 -3.55 -11.86
N GLY A 53 -4.27 -3.29 -13.04
CA GLY A 53 -5.58 -3.74 -13.46
C GLY A 53 -6.47 -2.61 -13.99
N VAL A 54 -7.74 -2.89 -14.09
CA VAL A 54 -8.82 -2.00 -14.54
C VAL A 54 -9.92 -1.94 -13.48
N PRO A 55 -10.86 -0.99 -13.54
CA PRO A 55 -12.01 -0.97 -12.63
C PRO A 55 -12.71 -2.33 -12.59
N GLY A 56 -13.04 -2.81 -11.38
CA GLY A 56 -13.59 -4.14 -11.10
C GLY A 56 -12.53 -5.23 -10.84
N ASP A 57 -11.25 -4.99 -11.17
CA ASP A 57 -10.18 -5.91 -10.77
C ASP A 57 -9.86 -5.77 -9.27
N ARG A 58 -9.26 -6.81 -8.70
CA ARG A 58 -8.91 -6.87 -7.28
C ARG A 58 -7.41 -6.75 -7.06
N LEU A 59 -7.06 -6.08 -5.97
CA LEU A 59 -5.70 -6.01 -5.46
C LEU A 59 -5.65 -6.64 -4.08
N TRP A 60 -4.67 -7.50 -3.83
CA TRP A 60 -4.38 -7.97 -2.49
C TRP A 60 -3.11 -7.30 -1.96
N VAL A 61 -3.20 -6.81 -0.73
CA VAL A 61 -2.13 -5.99 -0.14
C VAL A 61 -1.05 -6.88 0.42
N ARG A 62 0.20 -6.58 0.04
CA ARG A 62 1.40 -7.10 0.65
C ARG A 62 1.94 -6.12 1.68
N GLU A 63 2.08 -6.57 2.90
CA GLU A 63 2.63 -5.80 4.00
C GLU A 63 3.77 -6.56 4.70
N THR A 64 4.63 -5.86 5.43
CA THR A 64 5.68 -6.49 6.23
C THR A 64 5.03 -7.37 7.30
N CYS A 65 5.52 -8.60 7.42
CA CYS A 65 5.03 -9.58 8.38
C CYS A 65 6.13 -9.95 9.38
N VAL A 66 5.73 -10.56 10.48
CA VAL A 66 6.62 -11.24 11.41
C VAL A 66 6.30 -12.72 11.38
N ARG A 67 7.32 -13.53 11.21
CA ARG A 67 7.23 -14.99 11.29
C ARG A 67 7.74 -15.43 12.65
N PHE A 68 6.95 -16.23 13.34
CA PHE A 68 7.29 -16.85 14.60
C PHE A 68 7.78 -18.27 14.36
N THR A 69 8.88 -18.66 15.03
CA THR A 69 9.44 -20.01 14.95
C THR A 69 9.57 -20.56 16.37
N GLY A 70 9.14 -21.81 16.56
CA GLY A 70 9.42 -22.54 17.81
C GLY A 70 8.43 -22.29 18.95
N ILE A 71 7.23 -21.77 18.72
CA ILE A 71 6.21 -21.63 19.76
C ILE A 71 5.24 -22.81 19.71
N THR A 72 5.21 -23.61 20.77
CA THR A 72 4.09 -24.50 21.09
C THR A 72 3.17 -23.74 22.03
N PHE A 73 1.94 -23.44 21.59
CA PHE A 73 0.91 -22.93 22.48
C PHE A 73 0.06 -24.07 23.00
N GLU A 74 0.02 -24.26 24.31
CA GLU A 74 -1.03 -25.04 24.95
C GLU A 74 -2.33 -24.24 24.78
N GLY A 75 -3.27 -24.77 23.95
CA GLY A 75 -4.57 -24.13 23.72
C GLY A 75 -4.96 -23.83 22.28
N GLY A 76 -4.16 -24.24 21.31
CA GLY A 76 -4.51 -24.12 19.89
C GLY A 76 -4.06 -22.82 19.22
N PRO A 77 -4.32 -22.67 17.91
CA PRO A 77 -3.88 -21.50 17.17
C PRO A 77 -4.62 -20.27 17.68
N TRP A 78 -3.83 -19.26 18.05
CA TRP A 78 -4.36 -17.95 18.41
C TRP A 78 -5.30 -17.43 17.31
N PRO A 79 -6.49 -16.91 17.66
CA PRO A 79 -7.31 -16.18 16.73
C PRO A 79 -6.65 -14.81 16.48
N VAL A 80 -5.63 -14.77 15.64
CA VAL A 80 -5.11 -13.51 15.13
C VAL A 80 -6.12 -13.04 14.11
N CYS A 81 -6.71 -11.88 14.34
CA CYS A 81 -7.73 -11.29 13.48
C CYS A 81 -7.39 -11.46 12.00
N GLY A 82 -8.15 -12.28 11.27
CA GLY A 82 -8.01 -12.51 9.84
C GLY A 82 -6.94 -13.52 9.42
N TRP A 83 -6.24 -14.21 10.35
CA TRP A 83 -5.27 -15.22 9.99
C TRP A 83 -5.96 -16.56 9.66
N LYS A 84 -5.94 -16.94 8.39
CA LYS A 84 -6.25 -18.30 7.95
C LYS A 84 -4.91 -19.03 7.82
N GLY A 85 -4.59 -19.89 8.78
CA GLY A 85 -3.39 -20.71 8.74
C GLY A 85 -3.25 -21.46 7.41
N PRO A 86 -2.04 -21.74 6.97
CA PRO A 86 -1.83 -22.46 5.72
C PRO A 86 -2.43 -23.86 5.80
N LYS A 87 -3.41 -24.13 4.95
CA LYS A 87 -3.94 -25.49 4.78
C LYS A 87 -2.89 -26.48 4.25
N HIS A 88 -1.70 -26.00 3.87
CA HIS A 88 -0.66 -26.77 3.19
C HIS A 88 0.75 -26.67 3.75
N ASN A 89 0.98 -25.97 4.86
CA ASN A 89 2.32 -25.94 5.43
C ASN A 89 2.40 -26.98 6.56
N GLN A 90 3.16 -28.03 6.33
CA GLN A 90 3.35 -29.16 7.25
C GLN A 90 4.10 -28.78 8.55
N ASN A 91 4.49 -27.50 8.70
CA ASN A 91 5.11 -27.01 9.91
C ASN A 91 4.11 -26.18 10.74
N PRO A 92 3.45 -26.79 11.76
CA PRO A 92 2.46 -26.11 12.60
C PRO A 92 3.05 -24.95 13.45
N TYR A 93 4.38 -24.79 13.46
CA TYR A 93 5.10 -23.81 14.26
C TYR A 93 5.47 -22.51 13.49
N GLN A 94 4.98 -22.31 12.27
CA GLN A 94 5.23 -21.08 11.50
C GLN A 94 3.94 -20.27 11.34
N ALA A 95 3.84 -19.16 12.04
CA ALA A 95 2.79 -18.18 11.87
C ALA A 95 3.33 -16.90 11.24
N LEU A 96 2.61 -16.33 10.27
CA LEU A 96 2.88 -15.02 9.71
C LEU A 96 1.85 -14.02 10.26
N LEU A 97 2.32 -13.00 10.98
CA LEU A 97 1.50 -11.94 11.50
C LEU A 97 1.82 -10.63 10.76
N PRO A 98 0.83 -9.98 10.13
CA PRO A 98 1.02 -8.65 9.58
C PRO A 98 1.47 -7.66 10.65
N LYS A 99 2.53 -6.87 10.37
CA LYS A 99 3.14 -6.00 11.36
C LYS A 99 2.29 -4.76 11.65
N ALA A 100 1.70 -4.15 10.61
CA ALA A 100 0.94 -2.93 10.76
C ALA A 100 -0.36 -3.13 11.57
N GLY A 101 -0.53 -2.38 12.64
CA GLY A 101 -1.67 -2.49 13.55
C GLY A 101 -1.60 -3.65 14.55
N ASN A 102 -0.47 -4.38 14.60
CA ASN A 102 -0.24 -5.46 15.56
C ASN A 102 1.06 -5.26 16.37
N GLU A 103 1.59 -4.04 16.40
CA GLU A 103 2.89 -3.72 16.98
C GLU A 103 2.96 -4.15 18.47
N ASN A 104 1.96 -3.80 19.27
CA ASN A 104 1.91 -4.16 20.69
C ASN A 104 1.82 -5.67 20.92
N HIS A 105 1.17 -6.39 19.99
CA HIS A 105 1.04 -7.84 20.07
C HIS A 105 2.36 -8.53 19.73
N ILE A 106 3.05 -8.01 18.71
CA ILE A 106 4.36 -8.48 18.28
C ILE A 106 5.39 -8.26 19.37
N GLU A 107 5.38 -7.12 20.08
CA GLU A 107 6.29 -6.82 21.16
C GLU A 107 6.15 -7.82 22.32
N LYS A 108 4.92 -8.15 22.71
CA LYS A 108 4.66 -9.17 23.73
C LYS A 108 5.16 -10.56 23.31
N LEU A 109 5.04 -10.89 22.05
CA LEU A 109 5.48 -12.18 21.50
C LEU A 109 7.00 -12.22 21.28
N ASN A 110 7.69 -11.11 21.02
CA ASN A 110 9.14 -11.03 20.89
C ASN A 110 9.85 -11.46 22.17
N ASN A 111 9.22 -11.26 23.33
CA ASN A 111 9.77 -11.68 24.61
C ASN A 111 9.61 -13.19 24.87
N ALA A 112 8.80 -13.88 24.07
CA ALA A 112 8.45 -15.29 24.29
C ALA A 112 8.97 -16.24 23.19
N ALA A 113 9.41 -15.73 22.02
CA ALA A 113 9.74 -16.56 20.87
C ALA A 113 10.71 -15.89 19.90
N ALA A 114 11.43 -16.71 19.12
CA ALA A 114 12.25 -16.22 18.02
C ALA A 114 11.36 -15.66 16.90
N CYS A 115 11.47 -14.35 16.64
CA CYS A 115 10.73 -13.65 15.63
C CYS A 115 11.62 -13.20 14.48
N VAL A 116 11.20 -13.43 13.24
CA VAL A 116 11.90 -12.98 12.04
C VAL A 116 10.99 -12.07 11.23
N THR A 117 11.45 -10.84 10.97
CA THR A 117 10.75 -9.92 10.08
C THR A 117 10.83 -10.41 8.64
N VAL A 118 9.68 -10.59 8.01
CA VAL A 118 9.55 -10.99 6.61
C VAL A 118 9.16 -9.75 5.79
N PRO A 119 10.01 -9.29 4.87
CA PRO A 119 9.70 -8.19 3.98
C PRO A 119 8.42 -8.42 3.18
N SER A 120 7.67 -7.37 2.90
CA SER A 120 6.38 -7.42 2.21
C SER A 120 6.42 -8.14 0.86
N ILE A 121 7.55 -8.10 0.15
CA ILE A 121 7.73 -8.77 -1.14
C ILE A 121 7.59 -10.30 -1.03
N PHE A 122 7.86 -10.87 0.14
CA PHE A 122 7.78 -12.32 0.39
C PHE A 122 6.45 -12.74 1.03
N MET A 123 5.53 -11.81 1.29
CA MET A 123 4.22 -12.15 1.84
C MET A 123 3.42 -12.96 0.81
N PRO A 124 2.97 -14.18 1.14
CA PRO A 124 2.16 -14.99 0.24
C PRO A 124 0.70 -14.52 0.22
N ARG A 125 -0.05 -14.88 -0.83
CA ARG A 125 -1.46 -14.47 -1.01
C ARG A 125 -2.35 -14.84 0.18
N TRP A 126 -2.19 -16.04 0.70
CA TRP A 126 -2.99 -16.55 1.82
C TRP A 126 -2.83 -15.75 3.12
N ALA A 127 -1.68 -15.06 3.30
CA ALA A 127 -1.41 -14.23 4.47
C ALA A 127 -1.99 -12.81 4.36
N SER A 128 -2.47 -12.42 3.17
CA SER A 128 -3.07 -11.10 2.97
C SER A 128 -4.46 -11.04 3.60
N ARG A 129 -4.66 -10.05 4.44
CA ARG A 129 -5.93 -9.73 5.12
C ARG A 129 -6.69 -8.56 4.49
N ILE A 130 -6.09 -7.87 3.52
CA ILE A 130 -6.67 -6.69 2.89
C ILE A 130 -6.83 -6.94 1.41
N ASN A 131 -8.09 -6.93 0.97
CA ASN A 131 -8.47 -6.98 -0.43
C ASN A 131 -9.06 -5.62 -0.82
N LEU A 132 -8.67 -5.13 -1.98
CA LEU A 132 -9.13 -3.87 -2.54
C LEU A 132 -9.75 -4.14 -3.90
N GLU A 133 -10.84 -3.46 -4.21
CA GLU A 133 -11.42 -3.40 -5.55
C GLU A 133 -11.01 -2.09 -6.21
N ILE A 134 -10.51 -2.15 -7.42
CA ILE A 134 -10.18 -0.96 -8.20
C ILE A 134 -11.48 -0.31 -8.67
N THR A 135 -11.71 0.93 -8.26
CA THR A 135 -12.91 1.69 -8.65
C THR A 135 -12.64 2.61 -9.83
N ALA A 136 -11.42 3.15 -9.95
CA ALA A 136 -11.01 3.97 -11.09
C ALA A 136 -9.51 3.87 -11.34
N VAL A 137 -9.11 4.06 -12.60
CA VAL A 137 -7.71 4.18 -13.01
C VAL A 137 -7.59 5.34 -13.98
N ARG A 138 -6.69 6.27 -13.70
CA ARG A 138 -6.35 7.36 -14.61
C ARG A 138 -4.84 7.59 -14.64
N VAL A 139 -4.39 8.42 -15.56
CA VAL A 139 -2.99 8.85 -15.69
C VAL A 139 -2.94 10.36 -15.59
N GLU A 140 -2.00 10.88 -14.80
CA GLU A 140 -1.77 12.32 -14.67
C GLU A 140 -0.30 12.60 -14.41
N ARG A 141 0.11 13.87 -14.45
CA ARG A 141 1.41 14.28 -13.93
C ARG A 141 1.38 14.23 -12.41
N LEU A 142 2.50 13.89 -11.80
CA LEU A 142 2.60 13.77 -10.34
C LEU A 142 2.21 15.05 -9.61
N GLN A 143 2.60 16.21 -10.15
CA GLN A 143 2.37 17.52 -9.55
C GLN A 143 0.93 18.05 -9.75
N ASP A 144 0.14 17.41 -10.62
CA ASP A 144 -1.27 17.77 -10.84
C ASP A 144 -2.19 17.27 -9.72
N ILE A 145 -1.60 16.68 -8.67
CA ILE A 145 -2.37 16.19 -7.51
C ILE A 145 -3.21 17.29 -6.88
N SER A 146 -4.50 17.05 -6.75
CA SER A 146 -5.41 17.93 -6.01
C SER A 146 -5.29 17.74 -4.50
N ARG A 147 -5.84 18.70 -3.72
CA ARG A 147 -5.92 18.55 -2.26
C ARG A 147 -6.73 17.32 -1.86
N SER A 148 -7.86 17.09 -2.52
CA SER A 148 -8.72 15.92 -2.27
C SER A 148 -7.99 14.61 -2.56
N ASP A 149 -7.21 14.56 -3.63
CA ASP A 149 -6.41 13.39 -3.97
C ASP A 149 -5.29 13.14 -2.96
N ALA A 150 -4.65 14.19 -2.44
CA ALA A 150 -3.65 14.07 -1.41
C ALA A 150 -4.24 13.47 -0.11
N HIS A 151 -5.46 13.86 0.25
CA HIS A 151 -6.20 13.24 1.35
C HIS A 151 -6.53 11.77 1.03
N ALA A 152 -6.99 11.47 -0.19
CA ALA A 152 -7.26 10.09 -0.63
C ALA A 152 -6.00 9.20 -0.64
N GLU A 153 -4.80 9.78 -0.72
CA GLU A 153 -3.52 9.07 -0.51
C GLU A 153 -3.23 8.73 0.96
N GLY A 154 -4.08 9.19 1.89
CA GLY A 154 -4.00 8.91 3.32
C GLY A 154 -3.36 10.03 4.15
N LEU A 155 -3.27 11.25 3.58
CA LEU A 155 -2.86 12.42 4.33
C LEU A 155 -4.08 13.06 4.99
N HIS A 156 -3.93 13.43 6.26
CA HIS A 156 -5.00 14.05 7.03
C HIS A 156 -4.45 15.20 7.85
N PRO A 157 -5.23 16.27 8.03
CA PRO A 157 -4.85 17.34 8.94
C PRO A 157 -4.76 16.78 10.36
N GLY A 158 -3.70 17.18 11.06
CA GLY A 158 -3.58 16.94 12.50
C GLY A 158 -4.53 17.82 13.32
N ALA A 159 -4.51 17.67 14.62
CA ALA A 159 -5.35 18.42 15.55
C ALA A 159 -5.16 19.96 15.46
N ASN A 160 -4.03 20.42 14.95
CA ASN A 160 -3.71 21.81 14.69
C ASN A 160 -4.18 22.33 13.31
N GLY A 161 -4.93 21.51 12.55
CA GLY A 161 -5.39 21.85 11.20
C GLY A 161 -4.32 21.80 10.11
N LEU A 162 -3.07 21.44 10.43
CA LEU A 162 -1.98 21.28 9.48
C LEU A 162 -1.89 19.84 8.99
N GLU A 163 -1.54 19.67 7.71
CA GLU A 163 -1.35 18.33 7.12
C GLU A 163 -0.14 17.63 7.73
N GLN A 164 -0.29 16.35 8.04
CA GLN A 164 0.77 15.55 8.67
C GLN A 164 1.42 14.61 7.64
N ALA A 165 2.73 14.75 7.46
CA ALA A 165 3.51 13.83 6.65
C ALA A 165 4.94 13.72 7.16
N CYS A 166 5.51 12.52 7.14
CA CYS A 166 6.91 12.26 7.51
C CYS A 166 7.31 12.83 8.89
N GLY A 167 6.39 12.82 9.86
CA GLY A 167 6.63 13.33 11.21
C GLY A 167 6.70 14.86 11.31
N ARG A 168 6.23 15.58 10.29
CA ARG A 168 6.20 17.05 10.25
C ARG A 168 4.81 17.54 9.86
N SER A 169 4.54 18.81 10.23
CA SER A 169 3.32 19.53 9.85
C SER A 169 3.57 20.40 8.63
N TRP A 170 2.59 20.44 7.72
CA TRP A 170 2.68 21.15 6.43
C TRP A 170 1.47 22.09 6.24
N GLY A 171 1.70 23.22 5.61
CA GLY A 171 0.66 24.22 5.40
C GLY A 171 -0.42 23.82 4.38
N ASN A 172 -0.14 22.86 3.52
CA ASN A 172 -1.12 22.31 2.58
C ASN A 172 -0.85 20.83 2.23
N ALA A 173 -1.86 20.18 1.68
CA ALA A 173 -1.83 18.75 1.37
C ALA A 173 -0.83 18.38 0.25
N GLN A 174 -0.63 19.27 -0.74
CA GLN A 174 0.31 19.01 -1.82
C GLN A 174 1.77 19.01 -1.31
N LEU A 175 2.13 19.95 -0.44
CA LEU A 175 3.46 19.96 0.19
C LEU A 175 3.68 18.74 1.10
N ALA A 176 2.65 18.34 1.85
CA ALA A 176 2.69 17.12 2.65
C ALA A 176 2.88 15.89 1.77
N PHE A 177 2.15 15.83 0.64
CA PHE A 177 2.28 14.72 -0.32
C PHE A 177 3.65 14.74 -1.01
N GLN A 178 4.17 15.89 -1.39
CA GLN A 178 5.53 16.03 -1.94
C GLN A 178 6.56 15.43 -0.98
N ALA A 179 6.49 15.78 0.30
CA ALA A 179 7.40 15.26 1.31
C ALA A 179 7.27 13.73 1.45
N LEU A 180 6.04 13.20 1.47
CA LEU A 180 5.79 11.78 1.48
C LEU A 180 6.33 11.08 0.24
N TRP A 181 6.10 11.64 -0.95
CA TRP A 181 6.59 11.11 -2.21
C TRP A 181 8.11 11.02 -2.24
N ASP A 182 8.79 12.12 -1.90
CA ASP A 182 10.26 12.17 -1.92
C ASP A 182 10.88 11.28 -0.85
N SER A 183 10.23 11.05 0.28
CA SER A 183 10.71 10.10 1.28
C SER A 183 10.80 8.66 0.75
N ILE A 184 9.98 8.34 -0.26
CA ILE A 184 9.88 6.98 -0.83
C ILE A 184 10.61 6.87 -2.17
N ASN A 185 10.50 7.89 -3.02
CA ASN A 185 10.85 7.81 -4.43
C ASN A 185 12.01 8.69 -4.86
N SER A 186 12.58 9.55 -4.00
CA SER A 186 13.59 10.57 -4.35
C SER A 186 14.80 10.03 -5.11
N LYS A 187 15.21 8.79 -4.86
CA LYS A 187 16.36 8.17 -5.54
C LYS A 187 16.14 7.88 -7.02
N LYS A 188 14.89 7.65 -7.46
CA LYS A 188 14.58 7.20 -8.83
C LYS A 188 13.64 8.15 -9.57
N HIS A 189 12.70 8.74 -8.87
CA HIS A 189 11.62 9.56 -9.41
C HIS A 189 11.29 10.68 -8.43
N PRO A 190 12.22 11.65 -8.22
CA PRO A 190 11.98 12.75 -7.29
C PRO A 190 10.81 13.61 -7.76
N TRP A 191 10.17 14.32 -6.85
CA TRP A 191 9.05 15.20 -7.13
C TRP A 191 9.32 16.19 -8.27
N LYS A 192 10.53 16.75 -8.31
CA LYS A 192 10.96 17.73 -9.32
C LYS A 192 10.88 17.23 -10.76
N ASP A 193 11.02 15.91 -10.97
CA ASP A 193 10.99 15.31 -12.31
C ASP A 193 9.56 15.23 -12.86
N ASN A 194 8.56 15.49 -12.03
CA ASN A 194 7.13 15.46 -12.37
C ASN A 194 6.75 14.28 -13.30
N PRO A 195 7.02 13.02 -12.89
CA PRO A 195 6.78 11.87 -13.74
C PRO A 195 5.30 11.65 -13.98
N TRP A 196 4.97 10.94 -15.07
CA TRP A 196 3.64 10.40 -15.27
C TRP A 196 3.36 9.29 -14.26
N VAL A 197 2.17 9.31 -13.66
CA VAL A 197 1.74 8.34 -12.67
C VAL A 197 0.39 7.73 -13.01
N TRP A 198 0.25 6.44 -12.71
CA TRP A 198 -1.05 5.79 -12.57
C TRP A 198 -1.67 6.24 -11.26
N VAL A 199 -2.85 6.79 -11.31
CA VAL A 199 -3.68 7.05 -10.15
C VAL A 199 -4.72 5.95 -10.08
N ILE A 200 -4.63 5.15 -9.03
CA ILE A 200 -5.47 3.98 -8.82
C ILE A 200 -6.35 4.28 -7.61
N SER A 201 -7.64 4.46 -7.85
CA SER A 201 -8.64 4.57 -6.79
C SER A 201 -9.18 3.19 -6.45
N PHE A 202 -9.45 2.94 -5.19
CA PHE A 202 -9.92 1.65 -4.72
C PHE A 202 -10.83 1.78 -3.50
N SER A 203 -11.67 0.78 -3.31
CA SER A 203 -12.41 0.53 -2.07
C SER A 203 -11.91 -0.73 -1.40
N ARG A 204 -11.96 -0.77 -0.07
CA ARG A 204 -11.67 -2.00 0.67
C ARG A 204 -12.88 -2.94 0.56
N ILE A 205 -12.62 -4.19 0.22
CA ILE A 205 -13.61 -5.26 0.25
C ILE A 205 -13.54 -5.89 1.64
N GLU A 206 -14.65 -5.89 2.34
CA GLU A 206 -14.79 -6.67 3.58
C GLU A 206 -14.67 -8.17 3.25
N PRO A 207 -14.00 -8.96 4.12
CA PRO A 207 -13.80 -10.39 3.90
C PRO A 207 -15.10 -11.19 3.99
#